data_010923acac7df1d03cb95ffb96d493a6
#
_entry.id   010923acac7df1d03cb95ffb96d493a6
#
_cell.length_a   1.000
_cell.length_b   1.000
_cell.length_c   1.000
_cell.angle_alpha   90.00
_cell.angle_beta   90.00
_cell.angle_gamma   90.00
#
_symmetry.space_group_name_H-M   'P 1'
#
loop_
_entity.id
_entity.type
_entity.pdbx_description
1 polymer ?
#
loop_
_entity_poly.entity_id
_entity_poly.type
_entity_poly.pdbx_seq_one_letter_code
_entity_poly.pdbx_strand_id
1 'polypeptide(L)'
;MVVPRSTLEETYAYIEKDLRESILLLRKQRYQLSEAGQISAGGALGLLMKVLLYEASPGVDLPNVDKTAKWNEVVEIGKYFIEGQNISVNDLLKFDSRYTESWDDASERLFLEEGTTLETMMNAQDVVSSHSLSKFDEIFRISGEFSPESLIEINQYDYSGVGINEEHGWLLNGYITYDPESSILNVSPTSELQSQFENDPRELFTISDRSINDYYKQDTSNPEIGWFNSGNSLKFCKFYVFPSEGSAKMRNYVVMRYAEVLLIYAEALNEVGLSREAVDMANRVRNRAAELLDDDNPNKQYQTISAANFKPLSYAPYNITRDAILKEKRIEMAGEGDRWFEICRLGIVSERMKYLADNPAVEPTGQTRVRGLHFKKGVNEIFPIPQEEVFISNGVIEQNFGY
;
A
#
# COMPACT_ATOMS: atom_id res chain seq x y z
N MET A 1 -34.83 -1.26 9.80
CA MET A 1 -34.47 0.05 10.39
C MET A 1 -33.34 0.60 9.51
N VAL A 2 -33.52 1.80 8.93
CA VAL A 2 -32.45 2.43 8.17
C VAL A 2 -31.62 3.25 9.16
N VAL A 3 -30.31 3.02 9.15
CA VAL A 3 -29.37 3.71 10.06
C VAL A 3 -28.76 4.89 9.30
N PRO A 4 -28.73 6.11 9.90
CA PRO A 4 -28.04 7.24 9.27
C PRO A 4 -26.53 6.98 9.14
N ARG A 5 -25.88 7.73 8.27
CA ARG A 5 -24.42 7.67 8.13
C ARG A 5 -23.75 8.19 9.41
N SER A 6 -22.74 7.48 9.85
CA SER A 6 -21.81 7.99 10.85
C SER A 6 -20.97 9.14 10.30
N THR A 7 -20.53 10.01 11.17
CA THR A 7 -19.53 11.04 10.82
C THR A 7 -18.19 10.41 10.46
N LEU A 8 -17.35 11.16 9.78
CA LEU A 8 -15.98 10.71 9.47
C LEU A 8 -15.17 10.43 10.74
N GLU A 9 -15.29 11.30 11.74
CA GLU A 9 -14.64 11.15 13.05
C GLU A 9 -15.08 9.89 13.78
N GLU A 10 -16.41 9.63 13.85
CA GLU A 10 -16.93 8.40 14.44
C GLU A 10 -16.41 7.16 13.71
N THR A 11 -16.36 7.20 12.38
CA THR A 11 -15.90 6.08 11.57
C THR A 11 -14.43 5.77 11.86
N TYR A 12 -13.55 6.79 11.85
CA TYR A 12 -12.14 6.60 12.18
C TYR A 12 -11.95 6.07 13.61
N ALA A 13 -12.71 6.62 14.56
CA ALA A 13 -12.64 6.16 15.94
C ALA A 13 -13.03 4.68 16.10
N TYR A 14 -14.06 4.20 15.39
CA TYR A 14 -14.39 2.77 15.40
C TYR A 14 -13.30 1.92 14.78
N ILE A 15 -12.73 2.35 13.65
CA ILE A 15 -11.63 1.62 12.99
C ILE A 15 -10.42 1.53 13.92
N GLU A 16 -10.03 2.64 14.58
CA GLU A 16 -8.93 2.62 15.53
C GLU A 16 -9.20 1.65 16.70
N LYS A 17 -10.40 1.71 17.28
CA LYS A 17 -10.78 0.83 18.39
C LYS A 17 -10.63 -0.65 17.98
N ASP A 18 -11.23 -1.04 16.86
CA ASP A 18 -11.20 -2.42 16.39
C ASP A 18 -9.76 -2.90 16.11
N LEU A 19 -8.91 -2.03 15.54
CA LEU A 19 -7.51 -2.36 15.27
C LEU A 19 -6.70 -2.50 16.56
N ARG A 20 -6.88 -1.60 17.54
CA ARG A 20 -6.18 -1.67 18.83
C ARG A 20 -6.55 -2.93 19.59
N GLU A 21 -7.83 -3.30 19.62
CA GLU A 21 -8.30 -4.57 20.20
C GLU A 21 -7.74 -5.78 19.44
N SER A 22 -7.74 -5.74 18.12
CA SER A 22 -7.19 -6.81 17.27
C SER A 22 -5.70 -7.06 17.54
N ILE A 23 -4.91 -6.00 17.77
CA ILE A 23 -3.49 -6.12 18.09
C ILE A 23 -3.28 -6.97 19.37
N LEU A 24 -4.16 -6.88 20.34
CA LEU A 24 -4.08 -7.70 21.55
C LEU A 24 -4.43 -9.17 21.31
N LEU A 25 -5.48 -9.41 20.54
CA LEU A 25 -6.07 -10.73 20.34
C LEU A 25 -5.31 -11.57 19.31
N LEU A 26 -4.69 -10.92 18.32
CA LEU A 26 -4.00 -11.60 17.25
C LEU A 26 -2.64 -12.15 17.70
N ARG A 27 -2.22 -13.24 17.06
CA ARG A 27 -0.89 -13.81 17.24
C ARG A 27 0.19 -12.77 16.90
N LYS A 28 1.19 -12.63 17.77
CA LYS A 28 2.27 -11.65 17.60
C LYS A 28 3.20 -12.03 16.46
N GLN A 29 3.55 -13.28 16.34
CA GLN A 29 4.36 -13.80 15.25
C GLN A 29 3.51 -14.03 14.00
N ARG A 30 4.10 -13.82 12.82
CA ARG A 30 3.43 -14.19 11.57
C ARG A 30 3.14 -15.69 11.52
N TYR A 31 2.12 -16.04 10.76
CA TYR A 31 1.76 -17.44 10.57
C TYR A 31 2.76 -18.15 9.67
N GLN A 32 2.93 -19.45 9.88
CA GLN A 32 3.70 -20.31 8.98
C GLN A 32 2.96 -20.46 7.63
N LEU A 33 3.68 -20.86 6.59
CA LEU A 33 3.10 -21.01 5.25
C LEU A 33 1.90 -21.98 5.22
N SER A 34 1.90 -22.99 6.11
CA SER A 34 0.78 -23.93 6.28
C SER A 34 -0.49 -23.31 6.87
N GLU A 35 -0.38 -22.13 7.46
CA GLU A 35 -1.47 -21.35 8.07
C GLU A 35 -1.69 -20.03 7.31
N ALA A 36 -1.22 -19.99 6.06
CA ALA A 36 -1.21 -18.78 5.23
C ALA A 36 -2.62 -18.19 5.04
N GLY A 37 -2.70 -16.88 4.94
CA GLY A 37 -3.95 -16.13 4.81
C GLY A 37 -4.54 -15.65 6.14
N GLN A 38 -3.97 -16.02 7.28
CA GLN A 38 -4.38 -15.48 8.58
C GLN A 38 -3.60 -14.19 8.89
N ILE A 39 -4.32 -13.20 9.43
CA ILE A 39 -3.75 -11.90 9.80
C ILE A 39 -3.11 -11.99 11.17
N SER A 40 -1.85 -11.56 11.29
CA SER A 40 -1.14 -11.42 12.56
C SER A 40 -1.29 -10.02 13.16
N ALA A 41 -0.83 -9.82 14.40
CA ALA A 41 -0.77 -8.50 15.02
C ALA A 41 0.06 -7.49 14.20
N GLY A 42 1.07 -7.94 13.46
CA GLY A 42 1.84 -7.10 12.53
C GLY A 42 0.97 -6.48 11.42
N GLY A 43 0.00 -7.23 10.89
CA GLY A 43 -0.97 -6.71 9.93
C GLY A 43 -1.87 -5.64 10.55
N ALA A 44 -2.39 -5.87 11.76
CA ALA A 44 -3.22 -4.89 12.46
C ALA A 44 -2.43 -3.64 12.85
N LEU A 45 -1.17 -3.78 13.30
CA LEU A 45 -0.28 -2.65 13.60
C LEU A 45 0.00 -1.78 12.35
N GLY A 46 0.36 -2.42 11.24
CA GLY A 46 0.59 -1.72 10.00
C GLY A 46 -0.66 -0.95 9.53
N LEU A 47 -1.84 -1.58 9.61
CA LEU A 47 -3.08 -0.94 9.23
C LEU A 47 -3.44 0.21 10.19
N LEU A 48 -3.20 0.06 11.51
CA LEU A 48 -3.38 1.15 12.47
C LEU A 48 -2.47 2.34 12.14
N MET A 49 -1.19 2.10 11.84
CA MET A 49 -0.27 3.17 11.41
C MET A 49 -0.78 3.89 10.15
N LYS A 50 -1.36 3.15 9.20
CA LYS A 50 -1.96 3.74 7.98
C LYS A 50 -3.19 4.58 8.31
N VAL A 51 -4.06 4.14 9.19
CA VAL A 51 -5.24 4.89 9.66
C VAL A 51 -4.83 6.20 10.33
N LEU A 52 -3.90 6.13 11.29
CA LEU A 52 -3.37 7.31 11.99
C LEU A 52 -2.68 8.29 11.04
N LEU A 53 -1.95 7.78 10.04
CA LEU A 53 -1.38 8.59 8.95
C LEU A 53 -2.46 9.40 8.22
N TYR A 54 -3.60 8.78 7.92
CA TYR A 54 -4.71 9.48 7.26
C TYR A 54 -5.30 10.54 8.17
N GLU A 55 -5.56 10.24 9.44
CA GLU A 55 -6.09 11.21 10.40
C GLU A 55 -5.16 12.42 10.59
N ALA A 56 -3.85 12.18 10.58
CA ALA A 56 -2.83 13.24 10.68
C ALA A 56 -2.68 14.06 9.39
N SER A 57 -3.15 13.54 8.25
CA SER A 57 -2.88 14.14 6.93
C SER A 57 -3.71 15.40 6.67
N PRO A 58 -3.15 16.40 5.95
CA PRO A 58 -3.80 17.70 5.76
C PRO A 58 -5.06 17.66 4.89
N GLY A 59 -5.18 16.69 3.97
CA GLY A 59 -6.32 16.55 3.06
C GLY A 59 -7.52 15.81 3.64
N VAL A 60 -7.40 15.31 4.88
CA VAL A 60 -8.51 14.65 5.59
C VAL A 60 -9.17 15.64 6.54
N ASP A 61 -10.47 15.88 6.35
CA ASP A 61 -11.23 16.88 7.11
C ASP A 61 -11.70 16.30 8.46
N LEU A 62 -10.84 16.43 9.46
CA LEU A 62 -11.09 16.03 10.86
C LEU A 62 -10.76 17.20 11.78
N PRO A 63 -11.66 18.19 11.91
CA PRO A 63 -11.36 19.46 12.58
C PRO A 63 -11.10 19.32 14.07
N ASN A 64 -11.61 18.27 14.72
CA ASN A 64 -11.45 18.04 16.17
C ASN A 64 -10.30 17.09 16.52
N VAL A 65 -9.58 16.59 15.51
CA VAL A 65 -8.46 15.67 15.72
C VAL A 65 -7.13 16.46 15.84
N ASP A 66 -6.38 16.21 16.89
CA ASP A 66 -5.02 16.71 17.02
C ASP A 66 -4.08 15.93 16.08
N LYS A 67 -3.83 16.50 14.91
CA LYS A 67 -2.97 15.90 13.89
C LYS A 67 -1.54 15.67 14.37
N THR A 68 -1.02 16.54 15.23
CA THR A 68 0.32 16.38 15.80
C THR A 68 0.38 15.18 16.74
N ALA A 69 -0.65 15.00 17.57
CA ALA A 69 -0.75 13.81 18.41
C ALA A 69 -0.79 12.53 17.57
N LYS A 70 -1.54 12.51 16.47
CA LYS A 70 -1.59 11.36 15.57
C LYS A 70 -0.25 11.02 14.91
N TRP A 71 0.52 12.02 14.48
CA TRP A 71 1.90 11.80 14.01
C TRP A 71 2.79 11.19 15.09
N ASN A 72 2.72 11.68 16.32
CA ASN A 72 3.47 11.09 17.43
C ASN A 72 3.05 9.65 17.72
N GLU A 73 1.76 9.32 17.62
CA GLU A 73 1.29 7.94 17.78
C GLU A 73 1.85 7.00 16.71
N VAL A 74 1.89 7.43 15.44
CA VAL A 74 2.55 6.64 14.39
C VAL A 74 4.01 6.39 14.73
N VAL A 75 4.72 7.39 15.28
CA VAL A 75 6.12 7.24 15.70
C VAL A 75 6.25 6.25 16.86
N GLU A 76 5.40 6.31 17.86
CA GLU A 76 5.42 5.38 19.02
C GLU A 76 5.17 3.94 18.58
N ILE A 77 4.16 3.72 17.71
CA ILE A 77 3.88 2.40 17.16
C ILE A 77 5.05 1.92 16.28
N GLY A 78 5.66 2.82 15.50
CA GLY A 78 6.83 2.49 14.68
C GLY A 78 8.03 2.04 15.52
N LYS A 79 8.31 2.70 16.64
CA LYS A 79 9.34 2.27 17.59
C LYS A 79 9.07 0.88 18.15
N TYR A 80 7.83 0.57 18.46
CA TYR A 80 7.44 -0.76 18.91
C TYR A 80 7.57 -1.80 17.79
N PHE A 81 6.92 -1.56 16.65
CA PHE A 81 6.77 -2.55 15.58
C PHE A 81 8.05 -2.75 14.74
N ILE A 82 8.84 -1.68 14.56
CA ILE A 82 10.00 -1.68 13.64
C ILE A 82 11.32 -1.74 14.40
N GLU A 83 11.41 -1.06 15.55
CA GLU A 83 12.66 -0.95 16.31
C GLU A 83 12.70 -1.89 17.52
N GLY A 84 11.60 -2.55 17.86
CA GLY A 84 11.51 -3.49 18.98
C GLY A 84 11.56 -2.84 20.36
N GLN A 85 11.23 -1.56 20.46
CA GLN A 85 11.14 -0.85 21.73
C GLN A 85 9.80 -1.19 22.40
N ASN A 86 9.84 -1.63 23.65
CA ASN A 86 8.59 -1.88 24.39
C ASN A 86 7.83 -0.57 24.60
N ILE A 87 6.56 -0.58 24.25
CA ILE A 87 5.62 0.49 24.54
C ILE A 87 4.68 0.02 25.65
N SER A 88 4.24 0.94 26.51
CA SER A 88 3.22 0.57 27.49
C SER A 88 1.94 0.19 26.75
N VAL A 89 1.25 -0.80 27.25
CA VAL A 89 -0.01 -1.26 26.63
C VAL A 89 -1.06 -0.14 26.68
N ASN A 90 -1.09 0.63 27.73
CA ASN A 90 -1.98 1.79 27.86
C ASN A 90 -1.69 2.84 26.75
N ASP A 91 -0.42 3.03 26.41
CA ASP A 91 -0.03 3.94 25.32
C ASP A 91 -0.38 3.37 23.94
N LEU A 92 -0.28 2.04 23.75
CA LEU A 92 -0.67 1.41 22.51
C LEU A 92 -2.19 1.39 22.33
N LEU A 93 -2.93 1.12 23.39
CA LEU A 93 -4.38 1.01 23.32
C LEU A 93 -5.07 2.37 23.30
N LYS A 94 -4.47 3.41 23.88
CA LYS A 94 -4.98 4.80 23.98
C LYS A 94 -6.49 4.84 23.77
N PHE A 95 -7.26 4.37 24.75
CA PHE A 95 -8.71 4.43 24.67
C PHE A 95 -9.07 5.90 24.48
N ASP A 96 -9.52 6.21 23.31
CA ASP A 96 -9.96 7.53 22.95
C ASP A 96 -11.09 7.94 23.90
N SER A 97 -10.99 9.14 24.47
CA SER A 97 -12.04 9.69 25.32
C SER A 97 -13.42 9.79 24.68
N ARG A 98 -13.49 9.61 23.38
CA ARG A 98 -14.73 9.45 22.61
C ARG A 98 -15.48 8.13 22.94
N TYR A 99 -14.79 7.14 23.53
CA TYR A 99 -15.39 5.91 24.04
C TYR A 99 -15.45 5.97 25.57
N THR A 100 -16.62 5.76 26.10
CA THR A 100 -16.89 5.71 27.55
C THR A 100 -16.45 4.39 28.18
N GLU A 101 -15.94 3.43 27.40
CA GLU A 101 -15.54 2.12 27.83
C GLU A 101 -14.15 2.17 28.48
N SER A 102 -14.05 1.69 29.72
CA SER A 102 -12.78 1.53 30.42
C SER A 102 -12.05 0.28 29.93
N TRP A 103 -10.75 0.15 30.26
CA TRP A 103 -10.01 -1.10 29.99
C TRP A 103 -10.65 -2.32 30.69
N ASP A 104 -11.15 -2.13 31.91
CA ASP A 104 -11.79 -3.22 32.66
C ASP A 104 -13.02 -3.72 31.89
N ASP A 105 -13.86 -2.80 31.40
CA ASP A 105 -15.02 -3.15 30.57
C ASP A 105 -14.60 -3.82 29.25
N ALA A 106 -13.55 -3.34 28.62
CA ALA A 106 -13.00 -3.93 27.39
C ALA A 106 -12.44 -5.34 27.65
N SER A 107 -11.73 -5.55 28.75
CA SER A 107 -11.16 -6.86 29.11
C SER A 107 -12.23 -7.91 29.41
N GLU A 108 -13.31 -7.52 30.08
CA GLU A 108 -14.47 -8.39 30.31
C GLU A 108 -15.17 -8.75 28.98
N ARG A 109 -15.36 -7.80 28.10
CA ARG A 109 -15.96 -8.02 26.79
C ARG A 109 -15.13 -8.92 25.88
N LEU A 110 -13.81 -8.82 25.96
CA LEU A 110 -12.86 -9.62 25.16
C LEU A 110 -12.64 -11.04 25.74
N PHE A 111 -13.23 -11.38 26.86
CA PHE A 111 -13.10 -12.68 27.53
C PHE A 111 -11.63 -13.10 27.73
N LEU A 112 -10.78 -12.17 28.15
CA LEU A 112 -9.38 -12.47 28.42
C LEU A 112 -9.25 -13.45 29.60
N GLU A 113 -8.35 -14.42 29.49
CA GLU A 113 -8.11 -15.41 30.53
C GLU A 113 -7.65 -14.74 31.83
N GLU A 114 -8.18 -15.19 32.97
CA GLU A 114 -7.84 -14.69 34.30
C GLU A 114 -6.32 -14.85 34.54
N GLY A 115 -5.66 -13.75 34.91
CA GLY A 115 -4.21 -13.71 35.11
C GLY A 115 -3.37 -13.36 33.87
N THR A 116 -4.00 -13.14 32.72
CA THR A 116 -3.32 -12.56 31.56
C THR A 116 -3.02 -11.10 31.83
N THR A 117 -1.74 -10.74 31.93
CA THR A 117 -1.34 -9.33 32.01
C THR A 117 -1.04 -8.80 30.63
N LEU A 118 -1.38 -7.53 30.38
CA LEU A 118 -1.11 -6.86 29.12
C LEU A 118 0.39 -6.88 28.76
N GLU A 119 1.26 -6.81 29.75
CA GLU A 119 2.72 -6.87 29.58
C GLU A 119 3.17 -8.24 29.01
N THR A 120 2.49 -9.34 29.37
CA THR A 120 2.80 -10.66 28.81
C THR A 120 2.27 -10.85 27.41
N MET A 121 1.29 -10.04 26.97
CA MET A 121 0.72 -10.11 25.63
C MET A 121 1.52 -9.32 24.58
N MET A 122 2.37 -8.39 25.00
CA MET A 122 2.95 -7.37 24.11
C MET A 122 4.47 -7.35 24.16
N ASN A 123 5.12 -8.47 23.81
CA ASN A 123 6.56 -8.47 23.59
C ASN A 123 6.88 -7.95 22.18
N ALA A 124 7.51 -6.79 22.08
CA ALA A 124 7.89 -6.18 20.80
C ALA A 124 8.77 -7.10 19.94
N GLN A 125 9.67 -7.88 20.55
CA GLN A 125 10.58 -8.76 19.82
C GLN A 125 9.85 -9.85 19.03
N ASP A 126 8.73 -10.34 19.53
CA ASP A 126 7.95 -11.36 18.82
C ASP A 126 7.32 -10.83 17.51
N VAL A 127 6.99 -9.55 17.46
CA VAL A 127 6.46 -8.90 16.25
C VAL A 127 7.57 -8.53 15.29
N VAL A 128 8.62 -7.87 15.79
CA VAL A 128 9.74 -7.38 14.98
C VAL A 128 10.48 -8.52 14.29
N SER A 129 10.75 -9.62 14.98
CA SER A 129 11.46 -10.77 14.43
C SER A 129 10.70 -11.49 13.31
N SER A 130 9.41 -11.22 13.17
CA SER A 130 8.53 -11.92 12.24
C SER A 130 8.43 -11.25 10.86
N HIS A 131 8.81 -9.97 10.75
CA HIS A 131 8.63 -9.19 9.54
C HIS A 131 9.93 -8.55 9.07
N SER A 132 10.17 -8.62 7.77
CA SER A 132 11.36 -8.03 7.13
C SER A 132 11.08 -7.73 5.67
N LEU A 133 11.94 -6.90 5.05
CA LEU A 133 11.91 -6.69 3.61
C LEU A 133 12.34 -7.97 2.89
N SER A 134 11.64 -8.31 1.83
CA SER A 134 11.96 -9.36 0.89
C SER A 134 12.61 -8.75 -0.36
N LYS A 135 13.22 -9.54 -1.22
CA LYS A 135 13.78 -9.05 -2.48
C LYS A 135 12.68 -8.50 -3.37
N PHE A 136 12.89 -7.32 -3.95
CA PHE A 136 11.86 -6.62 -4.72
C PHE A 136 11.38 -7.41 -5.94
N ASP A 137 12.27 -8.11 -6.62
CA ASP A 137 11.97 -8.93 -7.78
C ASP A 137 11.26 -10.26 -7.45
N GLU A 138 11.18 -10.63 -6.17
CA GLU A 138 10.53 -11.85 -5.69
C GLU A 138 9.15 -11.60 -5.05
N ILE A 139 8.92 -10.45 -4.42
CA ILE A 139 7.68 -10.16 -3.64
C ILE A 139 6.41 -10.39 -4.47
N PHE A 140 6.46 -10.01 -5.75
CA PHE A 140 5.31 -10.08 -6.66
C PHE A 140 5.32 -11.37 -7.51
N ARG A 141 6.07 -12.39 -7.12
CA ARG A 141 6.08 -13.71 -7.73
C ARG A 141 5.22 -14.67 -6.92
N ILE A 142 4.75 -15.74 -7.56
CA ILE A 142 4.02 -16.82 -6.84
C ILE A 142 4.92 -17.43 -5.75
N SER A 143 6.22 -17.55 -6.00
CA SER A 143 7.19 -18.01 -5.00
C SER A 143 7.39 -17.05 -3.82
N GLY A 144 7.01 -15.78 -3.98
CA GLY A 144 7.11 -14.75 -2.93
C GLY A 144 5.82 -14.56 -2.13
N GLU A 145 4.77 -15.31 -2.42
CA GLU A 145 3.52 -15.25 -1.65
C GLU A 145 3.75 -15.56 -0.17
N PHE A 146 3.04 -14.84 0.69
CA PHE A 146 3.20 -14.92 2.15
C PHE A 146 4.66 -14.75 2.62
N SER A 147 5.45 -13.93 1.90
CA SER A 147 6.80 -13.61 2.31
C SER A 147 6.85 -12.88 3.67
N PRO A 148 8.01 -12.77 4.33
CA PRO A 148 8.14 -11.97 5.56
C PRO A 148 7.78 -10.49 5.39
N GLU A 149 7.72 -9.98 4.17
CA GLU A 149 7.27 -8.62 3.89
C GLU A 149 5.74 -8.48 3.83
N SER A 150 5.02 -9.55 3.53
CA SER A 150 3.56 -9.52 3.46
C SER A 150 2.96 -9.42 4.86
N LEU A 151 2.18 -8.38 5.13
CA LEU A 151 1.47 -8.15 6.39
C LEU A 151 0.02 -8.56 6.29
N ILE A 152 -0.65 -8.21 5.20
CA ILE A 152 -2.03 -8.57 4.88
C ILE A 152 -2.05 -9.01 3.43
N GLU A 153 -2.41 -10.26 3.22
CA GLU A 153 -2.42 -10.88 1.89
C GLU A 153 -3.68 -11.73 1.75
N ILE A 154 -4.43 -11.47 0.67
CA ILE A 154 -5.64 -12.23 0.36
C ILE A 154 -5.24 -13.42 -0.51
N ASN A 155 -5.45 -14.62 0.04
CA ASN A 155 -5.21 -15.85 -0.68
C ASN A 155 -6.20 -16.00 -1.83
N GLN A 156 -5.68 -16.20 -3.03
CA GLN A 156 -6.47 -16.55 -4.20
C GLN A 156 -6.16 -17.99 -4.58
N TYR A 157 -7.17 -18.84 -4.50
CA TYR A 157 -7.05 -20.24 -4.87
C TYR A 157 -7.84 -20.50 -6.15
N ASP A 158 -7.24 -21.26 -7.08
CA ASP A 158 -7.93 -21.68 -8.31
C ASP A 158 -8.95 -22.77 -7.96
N TYR A 159 -10.20 -22.38 -7.83
CA TYR A 159 -11.34 -23.29 -7.70
C TYR A 159 -11.91 -23.69 -9.06
N SER A 160 -11.11 -23.85 -10.09
CA SER A 160 -11.56 -24.22 -11.44
C SER A 160 -12.43 -25.49 -11.48
N GLY A 161 -12.37 -26.31 -10.41
CA GLY A 161 -13.24 -27.47 -10.22
C GLY A 161 -14.57 -27.21 -9.48
N VAL A 162 -14.82 -26.00 -8.97
CA VAL A 162 -15.99 -25.70 -8.10
C VAL A 162 -16.96 -24.69 -8.72
N GLY A 163 -16.70 -24.22 -9.93
CA GLY A 163 -17.60 -23.31 -10.66
C GLY A 163 -17.73 -21.91 -10.04
N ILE A 164 -16.81 -21.52 -9.16
CA ILE A 164 -16.68 -20.14 -8.72
C ILE A 164 -15.97 -19.40 -9.86
N ASN A 165 -16.67 -18.47 -10.47
CA ASN A 165 -16.25 -17.76 -11.67
C ASN A 165 -14.84 -17.19 -11.52
N GLU A 166 -14.00 -17.50 -12.48
CA GLU A 166 -12.64 -16.97 -12.67
C GLU A 166 -12.53 -15.44 -12.63
N GLU A 167 -13.68 -14.76 -12.72
CA GLU A 167 -13.81 -13.29 -12.78
C GLU A 167 -13.35 -12.58 -11.50
N HIS A 168 -13.41 -13.20 -10.32
CA HIS A 168 -13.04 -12.53 -9.05
C HIS A 168 -11.52 -12.43 -8.86
N GLY A 169 -10.76 -13.44 -9.27
CA GLY A 169 -9.30 -13.36 -9.31
C GLY A 169 -8.81 -12.28 -10.30
N TRP A 170 -9.56 -12.10 -11.37
CA TRP A 170 -9.37 -11.06 -12.37
C TRP A 170 -9.61 -9.65 -11.82
N LEU A 171 -10.64 -9.45 -11.00
CA LEU A 171 -10.99 -8.14 -10.45
C LEU A 171 -9.90 -7.59 -9.51
N LEU A 172 -9.31 -8.43 -8.69
CA LEU A 172 -8.28 -7.99 -7.73
C LEU A 172 -6.89 -7.86 -8.36
N ASN A 173 -6.53 -8.75 -9.29
CA ASN A 173 -5.25 -8.68 -10.03
C ASN A 173 -5.39 -8.09 -11.44
N GLY A 174 -6.60 -8.08 -12.01
CA GLY A 174 -6.85 -7.79 -13.41
C GLY A 174 -6.83 -6.31 -13.78
N TYR A 175 -6.83 -5.40 -12.81
CA TYR A 175 -6.66 -3.98 -13.10
C TYR A 175 -5.28 -3.66 -13.68
N ILE A 176 -4.32 -4.56 -13.51
CA ILE A 176 -2.92 -4.30 -13.78
C ILE A 176 -2.36 -5.28 -14.81
N THR A 177 -3.03 -6.41 -15.04
CA THR A 177 -2.61 -7.41 -16.02
C THR A 177 -3.37 -7.24 -17.34
N TYR A 178 -2.66 -7.49 -18.42
CA TYR A 178 -3.23 -7.59 -19.75
C TYR A 178 -4.08 -8.88 -19.86
N ASP A 179 -5.31 -8.73 -20.33
CA ASP A 179 -6.10 -9.85 -20.79
C ASP A 179 -5.76 -10.15 -22.25
N PRO A 180 -5.09 -11.26 -22.56
CA PRO A 180 -4.77 -11.61 -23.94
C PRO A 180 -5.99 -11.87 -24.79
N GLU A 181 -7.13 -12.28 -24.23
CA GLU A 181 -8.36 -12.56 -24.96
C GLU A 181 -9.14 -11.29 -25.30
N SER A 182 -9.16 -10.29 -24.41
CA SER A 182 -9.89 -9.04 -24.63
C SER A 182 -9.07 -7.94 -25.27
N SER A 183 -7.75 -8.05 -25.32
CA SER A 183 -6.82 -7.00 -25.76
C SER A 183 -6.99 -5.65 -25.02
N ILE A 184 -7.60 -5.66 -23.84
CA ILE A 184 -7.91 -4.46 -23.06
C ILE A 184 -6.83 -4.27 -22.00
N LEU A 185 -6.12 -3.14 -22.07
CA LEU A 185 -5.31 -2.63 -20.97
C LEU A 185 -6.21 -1.81 -20.05
N ASN A 186 -6.57 -2.37 -18.89
CA ASN A 186 -7.43 -1.67 -17.94
C ASN A 186 -6.72 -0.48 -17.28
N VAL A 187 -5.43 -0.64 -16.95
CA VAL A 187 -4.61 0.42 -16.35
C VAL A 187 -3.22 0.42 -16.98
N SER A 188 -2.77 1.57 -17.42
CA SER A 188 -1.41 1.78 -17.93
C SER A 188 -0.68 2.82 -17.11
N PRO A 189 0.63 2.66 -16.85
CA PRO A 189 1.43 3.70 -16.25
C PRO A 189 1.51 4.91 -17.18
N THR A 190 1.68 6.09 -16.59
CA THR A 190 1.91 7.31 -17.36
C THR A 190 3.40 7.50 -17.60
N SER A 191 3.76 8.21 -18.68
CA SER A 191 5.15 8.63 -18.91
C SER A 191 5.69 9.49 -17.76
N GLU A 192 4.81 10.25 -17.09
CA GLU A 192 5.16 11.01 -15.90
C GLU A 192 5.54 10.08 -14.73
N LEU A 193 4.83 8.96 -14.52
CA LEU A 193 5.24 7.96 -13.53
C LEU A 193 6.57 7.34 -13.92
N GLN A 194 6.77 6.96 -15.19
CA GLN A 194 8.03 6.39 -15.65
C GLN A 194 9.21 7.34 -15.38
N SER A 195 9.03 8.64 -15.61
CA SER A 195 10.09 9.63 -15.34
C SER A 195 10.50 9.73 -13.87
N GLN A 196 9.68 9.25 -12.92
CA GLN A 196 10.04 9.21 -11.50
C GLN A 196 11.08 8.14 -11.18
N PHE A 197 11.17 7.10 -12.03
CA PHE A 197 12.15 6.01 -11.88
C PHE A 197 13.54 6.35 -12.41
N GLU A 198 13.85 7.60 -12.68
CA GLU A 198 15.17 8.00 -13.16
C GLU A 198 16.31 7.34 -12.38
N ASN A 199 17.06 6.45 -13.06
CA ASN A 199 18.13 5.63 -12.46
C ASN A 199 17.68 4.75 -11.27
N ASP A 200 16.43 4.31 -11.23
CA ASP A 200 15.93 3.41 -10.19
C ASP A 200 15.78 1.98 -10.74
N PRO A 201 16.44 0.97 -10.15
CA PRO A 201 16.44 -0.39 -10.66
C PRO A 201 15.06 -1.08 -10.58
N ARG A 202 14.14 -0.54 -9.78
CA ARG A 202 12.77 -1.04 -9.69
C ARG A 202 11.94 -0.80 -10.95
N GLU A 203 12.38 0.11 -11.84
CA GLU A 203 11.69 0.39 -13.10
C GLU A 203 11.50 -0.90 -13.91
N LEU A 204 12.57 -1.70 -14.06
CA LEU A 204 12.54 -2.98 -14.78
C LEU A 204 11.41 -3.92 -14.34
N PHE A 205 11.14 -3.95 -13.03
CA PHE A 205 10.14 -4.86 -12.43
C PHE A 205 8.76 -4.23 -12.25
N THR A 206 8.62 -2.93 -12.54
CA THR A 206 7.37 -2.18 -12.32
C THR A 206 6.72 -1.76 -13.63
N ILE A 207 7.52 -1.24 -14.57
CA ILE A 207 7.05 -0.66 -15.83
C ILE A 207 7.85 -1.27 -16.97
N SER A 208 7.15 -1.87 -17.93
CA SER A 208 7.74 -2.33 -19.17
C SER A 208 7.54 -1.28 -20.27
N ASP A 209 8.62 -0.94 -20.94
CA ASP A 209 8.62 -0.36 -22.27
C ASP A 209 9.26 -1.36 -23.26
N ARG A 210 9.37 -0.97 -24.54
CA ARG A 210 9.98 -1.83 -25.57
C ARG A 210 11.44 -2.20 -25.30
N SER A 211 12.16 -1.40 -24.53
CA SER A 211 13.60 -1.59 -24.29
C SER A 211 13.88 -2.66 -23.22
N ILE A 212 12.91 -2.94 -22.33
CA ILE A 212 13.04 -3.85 -21.18
C ILE A 212 12.63 -5.29 -21.52
N ASN A 213 12.36 -5.58 -22.77
CA ASN A 213 11.79 -6.86 -23.22
C ASN A 213 12.69 -8.09 -22.99
N ASP A 214 13.99 -7.93 -22.77
CA ASP A 214 14.89 -9.08 -22.69
C ASP A 214 14.70 -9.88 -21.40
N TYR A 215 14.33 -9.24 -20.30
CA TYR A 215 13.98 -9.92 -19.06
C TYR A 215 12.72 -10.80 -19.22
N TYR A 216 11.69 -10.28 -19.88
CA TYR A 216 10.42 -10.98 -20.08
C TYR A 216 10.47 -11.98 -21.22
N LYS A 217 11.47 -11.90 -22.11
CA LYS A 217 11.71 -12.86 -23.22
C LYS A 217 12.38 -14.16 -22.79
N GLN A 218 12.78 -14.29 -21.53
CA GLN A 218 13.47 -15.51 -21.06
C GLN A 218 12.62 -16.76 -21.18
N ASP A 219 11.32 -16.63 -21.10
CA ASP A 219 10.40 -17.75 -21.29
C ASP A 219 10.13 -17.97 -22.78
N THR A 220 11.09 -18.56 -23.48
CA THR A 220 10.98 -18.91 -24.91
C THR A 220 9.92 -19.96 -25.18
N SER A 221 9.32 -20.55 -24.14
CA SER A 221 8.26 -21.58 -24.29
C SER A 221 6.89 -20.95 -24.56
N ASN A 222 6.74 -19.64 -24.39
CA ASN A 222 5.47 -18.95 -24.63
C ASN A 222 5.54 -18.00 -25.82
N PRO A 223 4.88 -18.31 -26.96
CA PRO A 223 4.78 -17.39 -28.08
C PRO A 223 4.00 -16.11 -27.77
N GLU A 224 3.28 -16.05 -26.66
CA GLU A 224 2.48 -14.89 -26.24
C GLU A 224 3.32 -13.73 -25.66
N ILE A 225 4.62 -13.93 -25.37
CA ILE A 225 5.57 -12.84 -25.05
C ILE A 225 5.62 -11.78 -26.16
N GLY A 226 5.16 -12.12 -27.36
CA GLY A 226 4.98 -11.15 -28.44
C GLY A 226 4.06 -9.98 -28.14
N TRP A 227 3.17 -10.06 -27.13
CA TRP A 227 2.26 -8.96 -26.80
C TRP A 227 2.92 -7.85 -25.96
N PHE A 228 3.99 -8.09 -25.23
CA PHE A 228 4.83 -7.00 -24.71
C PHE A 228 5.39 -6.15 -25.87
N ASN A 229 5.54 -6.77 -27.04
CA ASN A 229 6.01 -6.11 -28.26
C ASN A 229 4.86 -5.46 -29.07
N SER A 230 3.60 -5.82 -28.81
CA SER A 230 2.46 -5.32 -29.59
C SER A 230 1.95 -4.00 -29.03
N GLY A 231 2.38 -2.90 -29.62
CA GLY A 231 1.93 -1.56 -29.26
C GLY A 231 3.01 -0.72 -28.56
N ASN A 232 2.79 0.56 -28.59
CA ASN A 232 3.71 1.58 -28.10
C ASN A 232 3.35 2.07 -26.68
N SER A 233 2.57 1.31 -25.90
CA SER A 233 2.10 1.75 -24.57
C SER A 233 2.95 1.18 -23.45
N LEU A 234 3.20 1.98 -22.43
CA LEU A 234 3.78 1.54 -21.18
C LEU A 234 2.82 0.53 -20.50
N LYS A 235 3.37 -0.50 -19.87
CA LYS A 235 2.60 -1.53 -19.17
C LYS A 235 3.13 -1.72 -17.78
N PHE A 236 2.23 -1.96 -16.79
CA PHE A 236 2.65 -2.47 -15.51
C PHE A 236 3.05 -3.94 -15.65
N CYS A 237 4.24 -4.27 -15.17
CA CYS A 237 4.76 -5.62 -15.16
C CYS A 237 5.03 -6.17 -13.74
N LYS A 238 4.82 -5.35 -12.73
CA LYS A 238 5.01 -5.69 -11.31
C LYS A 238 4.27 -6.96 -10.90
N PHE A 239 3.08 -7.18 -11.46
CA PHE A 239 2.21 -8.31 -11.17
C PHE A 239 2.17 -9.33 -12.33
N TYR A 240 3.13 -9.27 -13.23
CA TYR A 240 3.23 -10.24 -14.30
C TYR A 240 3.62 -11.61 -13.73
N VAL A 241 2.87 -12.64 -14.08
CA VAL A 241 3.18 -14.02 -13.72
C VAL A 241 3.78 -14.69 -14.94
N PHE A 242 4.98 -15.23 -14.79
CA PHE A 242 5.57 -16.01 -15.88
C PHE A 242 4.81 -17.31 -16.05
N PRO A 243 4.62 -17.80 -17.30
CA PRO A 243 3.97 -19.08 -17.55
C PRO A 243 4.59 -20.26 -16.79
N SER A 244 5.89 -20.21 -16.53
CA SER A 244 6.61 -21.19 -15.69
C SER A 244 6.18 -21.18 -14.22
N GLU A 245 5.58 -20.10 -13.74
CA GLU A 245 5.11 -19.96 -12.35
C GLU A 245 3.67 -20.44 -12.16
N GLY A 246 2.92 -20.67 -13.25
CA GLY A 246 1.52 -21.08 -13.21
C GLY A 246 0.56 -20.08 -13.82
N SER A 247 -0.67 -20.01 -13.32
CA SER A 247 -1.69 -19.08 -13.81
C SER A 247 -1.68 -17.76 -13.05
N ALA A 248 -1.77 -16.65 -13.77
CA ALA A 248 -1.96 -15.32 -13.17
C ALA A 248 -3.22 -15.23 -12.28
N LYS A 249 -4.20 -16.10 -12.50
CA LYS A 249 -5.44 -16.22 -11.72
C LYS A 249 -5.23 -16.75 -10.30
N MET A 250 -4.08 -17.39 -10.04
CA MET A 250 -3.76 -18.02 -8.75
C MET A 250 -2.93 -17.11 -7.83
N ARG A 251 -2.60 -15.91 -8.28
CA ARG A 251 -1.75 -15.03 -7.52
C ARG A 251 -2.51 -14.32 -6.42
N ASN A 252 -1.95 -14.34 -5.22
CA ASN A 252 -2.47 -13.62 -4.06
C ASN A 252 -2.42 -12.10 -4.26
N TYR A 253 -3.35 -11.41 -3.60
CA TYR A 253 -3.37 -9.94 -3.56
C TYR A 253 -2.77 -9.44 -2.26
N VAL A 254 -1.65 -8.73 -2.35
CA VAL A 254 -0.99 -8.08 -1.20
C VAL A 254 -1.70 -6.76 -0.92
N VAL A 255 -2.42 -6.71 0.21
CA VAL A 255 -3.16 -5.51 0.66
C VAL A 255 -2.22 -4.54 1.36
N MET A 256 -1.27 -5.07 2.13
CA MET A 256 -0.30 -4.29 2.89
C MET A 256 1.00 -5.04 3.08
N ARG A 257 2.12 -4.34 2.97
CA ARG A 257 3.45 -4.92 3.11
C ARG A 257 4.38 -4.06 3.97
N TYR A 258 5.41 -4.69 4.51
CA TYR A 258 6.32 -4.08 5.48
C TYR A 258 7.05 -2.84 4.93
N ALA A 259 7.36 -2.79 3.63
CA ALA A 259 7.94 -1.60 3.01
C ALA A 259 7.02 -0.38 3.11
N GLU A 260 5.69 -0.56 2.97
CA GLU A 260 4.74 0.53 3.16
C GLU A 260 4.80 1.06 4.60
N VAL A 261 4.84 0.16 5.58
CA VAL A 261 4.94 0.53 7.00
C VAL A 261 6.21 1.32 7.31
N LEU A 262 7.36 0.89 6.74
CA LEU A 262 8.62 1.62 6.87
C LEU A 262 8.51 3.04 6.31
N LEU A 263 7.84 3.22 5.18
CA LEU A 263 7.66 4.54 4.55
C LEU A 263 6.63 5.40 5.28
N ILE A 264 5.58 4.81 5.87
CA ILE A 264 4.67 5.51 6.79
C ILE A 264 5.43 6.00 8.02
N TYR A 265 6.26 5.15 8.60
CA TYR A 265 7.09 5.52 9.75
C TYR A 265 8.08 6.63 9.40
N ALA A 266 8.76 6.54 8.25
CA ALA A 266 9.66 7.58 7.76
C ALA A 266 8.94 8.93 7.60
N GLU A 267 7.74 8.93 7.02
CA GLU A 267 6.93 10.16 6.88
C GLU A 267 6.62 10.75 8.27
N ALA A 268 6.13 9.94 9.21
CA ALA A 268 5.80 10.38 10.55
C ALA A 268 7.00 10.93 11.31
N LEU A 269 8.15 10.26 11.24
CA LEU A 269 9.40 10.77 11.84
C LEU A 269 9.75 12.15 11.31
N ASN A 270 9.63 12.38 10.01
CA ASN A 270 9.89 13.69 9.42
C ASN A 270 8.89 14.75 9.89
N GLU A 271 7.61 14.41 10.01
CA GLU A 271 6.55 15.32 10.45
C GLU A 271 6.71 15.76 11.93
N VAL A 272 7.33 14.92 12.77
CA VAL A 272 7.68 15.27 14.15
C VAL A 272 9.09 15.86 14.30
N GLY A 273 9.78 16.17 13.20
CA GLY A 273 11.08 16.84 13.21
C GLY A 273 12.30 15.91 13.31
N LEU A 274 12.12 14.61 13.24
CA LEU A 274 13.18 13.57 13.27
C LEU A 274 13.63 13.21 11.85
N SER A 275 14.02 14.20 11.05
CA SER A 275 14.31 14.03 9.63
C SER A 275 15.52 13.12 9.32
N ARG A 276 16.47 12.96 10.26
CA ARG A 276 17.59 12.03 10.07
C ARG A 276 17.12 10.59 10.15
N GLU A 277 16.40 10.27 11.20
CA GLU A 277 15.79 8.96 11.46
C GLU A 277 14.80 8.60 10.32
N ALA A 278 14.07 9.59 9.82
CA ALA A 278 13.18 9.45 8.68
C ALA A 278 13.93 9.00 7.42
N VAL A 279 15.07 9.61 7.12
CA VAL A 279 15.93 9.23 5.99
C VAL A 279 16.48 7.82 6.18
N ASP A 280 16.88 7.45 7.40
CA ASP A 280 17.40 6.11 7.69
C ASP A 280 16.33 5.04 7.44
N MET A 281 15.08 5.29 7.84
CA MET A 281 13.97 4.36 7.58
C MET A 281 13.64 4.25 6.08
N ALA A 282 13.55 5.36 5.36
CA ALA A 282 13.32 5.34 3.92
C ALA A 282 14.47 4.64 3.17
N ASN A 283 15.71 4.80 3.64
CA ASN A 283 16.87 4.14 3.07
C ASN A 283 16.88 2.62 3.27
N ARG A 284 16.17 2.06 4.26
CA ARG A 284 16.00 0.60 4.35
C ARG A 284 15.32 0.05 3.10
N VAL A 285 14.24 0.72 2.64
CA VAL A 285 13.52 0.35 1.42
C VAL A 285 14.39 0.58 0.18
N ARG A 286 15.06 1.72 0.11
CA ARG A 286 15.91 2.08 -1.02
C ARG A 286 17.14 1.17 -1.15
N ASN A 287 17.77 0.81 -0.04
CA ASN A 287 18.92 -0.10 -0.04
C ASN A 287 18.54 -1.51 -0.50
N ARG A 288 17.35 -2.00 -0.12
CA ARG A 288 16.82 -3.26 -0.65
C ARG A 288 16.69 -3.19 -2.19
N ALA A 289 16.26 -2.05 -2.75
CA ALA A 289 16.21 -1.88 -4.19
C ALA A 289 17.62 -1.86 -4.84
N ALA A 290 18.65 -1.43 -4.12
CA ALA A 290 20.03 -1.49 -4.59
C ALA A 290 20.53 -2.93 -4.80
N GLU A 291 20.01 -3.90 -4.07
CA GLU A 291 20.34 -5.33 -4.23
C GLU A 291 20.02 -5.86 -5.64
N LEU A 292 19.10 -5.20 -6.36
CA LEU A 292 18.83 -5.51 -7.78
C LEU A 292 20.02 -5.21 -8.71
N LEU A 293 21.02 -4.48 -8.23
CA LEU A 293 22.23 -4.09 -8.95
C LEU A 293 23.47 -4.89 -8.50
N ASP A 294 23.32 -5.79 -7.55
CA ASP A 294 24.42 -6.61 -7.04
C ASP A 294 24.87 -7.63 -8.07
N ASP A 295 26.17 -7.97 -8.07
CA ASP A 295 26.78 -8.86 -9.05
C ASP A 295 26.28 -10.30 -8.98
N ASP A 296 25.75 -10.72 -7.84
CA ASP A 296 25.15 -12.03 -7.62
C ASP A 296 23.64 -12.08 -7.90
N ASN A 297 22.99 -10.93 -8.17
CA ASN A 297 21.59 -10.91 -8.57
C ASN A 297 21.46 -11.41 -10.02
N PRO A 298 20.73 -12.51 -10.27
CA PRO A 298 20.61 -13.09 -11.61
C PRO A 298 19.92 -12.13 -12.60
N ASN A 299 19.13 -11.18 -12.11
CA ASN A 299 18.40 -10.22 -12.91
C ASN A 299 19.23 -8.97 -13.26
N LYS A 300 20.43 -8.81 -12.66
CA LYS A 300 21.32 -7.68 -12.93
C LYS A 300 21.66 -7.54 -14.42
N GLN A 301 21.80 -8.66 -15.12
CA GLN A 301 22.13 -8.66 -16.54
C GLN A 301 21.13 -7.91 -17.43
N TYR A 302 19.90 -7.70 -16.95
CA TYR A 302 18.83 -6.96 -17.63
C TYR A 302 18.76 -5.49 -17.22
N GLN A 303 19.51 -5.09 -16.19
CA GLN A 303 19.55 -3.72 -15.70
C GLN A 303 20.42 -2.84 -16.60
N THR A 304 19.87 -1.71 -17.01
CA THR A 304 20.62 -0.68 -17.74
C THR A 304 21.27 0.35 -16.81
N ILE A 305 20.94 0.28 -15.51
CA ILE A 305 21.33 1.24 -14.48
C ILE A 305 22.62 0.77 -13.83
N SER A 306 23.58 1.69 -13.71
CA SER A 306 24.80 1.44 -12.93
C SER A 306 24.54 1.66 -11.45
N ALA A 307 25.05 0.77 -10.59
CA ALA A 307 25.03 0.92 -9.14
C ALA A 307 25.62 2.26 -8.66
N ALA A 308 26.57 2.82 -9.42
CA ALA A 308 27.13 4.14 -9.14
C ALA A 308 26.10 5.30 -9.26
N ASN A 309 25.03 5.11 -10.01
CA ASN A 309 23.99 6.14 -10.23
C ASN A 309 22.83 6.02 -9.25
N PHE A 310 22.63 4.87 -8.61
CA PHE A 310 21.60 4.69 -7.61
C PHE A 310 22.18 4.91 -6.20
N LYS A 311 21.79 6.01 -5.57
CA LYS A 311 22.34 6.44 -4.28
C LYS A 311 21.27 6.40 -3.19
N PRO A 312 21.66 6.12 -1.94
CA PRO A 312 20.80 6.35 -0.78
C PRO A 312 20.34 7.81 -0.72
N LEU A 313 19.17 8.03 -0.11
CA LEU A 313 18.71 9.38 0.21
C LEU A 313 19.68 10.04 1.19
N SER A 314 19.96 11.32 0.98
CA SER A 314 20.77 12.12 1.87
C SER A 314 19.90 12.94 2.79
N TYR A 315 20.37 13.15 4.03
CA TYR A 315 19.71 14.06 4.95
C TYR A 315 19.62 15.48 4.35
N ALA A 316 18.46 16.07 4.47
CA ALA A 316 18.13 17.41 4.01
C ALA A 316 17.14 18.09 4.98
N PRO A 317 16.91 19.40 4.86
CA PRO A 317 15.86 20.08 5.61
C PRO A 317 14.47 19.44 5.37
N TYR A 318 13.58 19.62 6.34
CA TYR A 318 12.25 19.00 6.42
C TYR A 318 11.51 18.86 5.10
N ASN A 319 11.34 19.97 4.36
CA ASN A 319 10.57 19.93 3.09
C ASN A 319 11.21 19.04 2.03
N ILE A 320 12.54 19.10 1.89
CA ILE A 320 13.29 18.30 0.91
C ILE A 320 13.25 16.82 1.31
N THR A 321 13.40 16.54 2.61
CA THR A 321 13.28 15.17 3.14
C THR A 321 11.88 14.63 2.92
N ARG A 322 10.83 15.42 3.18
CA ARG A 322 9.44 15.04 2.92
C ARG A 322 9.21 14.66 1.46
N ASP A 323 9.64 15.51 0.54
CA ASP A 323 9.47 15.25 -0.89
C ASP A 323 10.22 14.00 -1.34
N ALA A 324 11.41 13.75 -0.79
CA ALA A 324 12.20 12.55 -1.07
C ALA A 324 11.50 11.29 -0.56
N ILE A 325 10.94 11.28 0.65
CA ILE A 325 10.19 10.16 1.23
C ILE A 325 8.92 9.88 0.40
N LEU A 326 8.17 10.92 0.06
CA LEU A 326 6.95 10.78 -0.76
C LEU A 326 7.27 10.29 -2.18
N LYS A 327 8.40 10.69 -2.76
CA LYS A 327 8.89 10.16 -4.03
C LYS A 327 9.28 8.69 -3.90
N GLU A 328 10.01 8.32 -2.84
CA GLU A 328 10.39 6.93 -2.57
C GLU A 328 9.16 6.04 -2.42
N LYS A 329 8.16 6.50 -1.64
CA LYS A 329 6.88 5.79 -1.50
C LYS A 329 6.15 5.63 -2.83
N ARG A 330 6.12 6.68 -3.65
CA ARG A 330 5.48 6.64 -4.96
C ARG A 330 6.11 5.61 -5.89
N ILE A 331 7.43 5.50 -5.90
CA ILE A 331 8.17 4.52 -6.71
C ILE A 331 7.94 3.11 -6.17
N GLU A 332 8.10 2.94 -4.87
CA GLU A 332 7.98 1.64 -4.20
C GLU A 332 6.58 1.04 -4.35
N MET A 333 5.54 1.86 -4.16
CA MET A 333 4.13 1.45 -4.19
C MET A 333 3.49 1.61 -5.59
N ALA A 334 4.27 1.89 -6.63
CA ALA A 334 3.73 2.09 -7.98
C ALA A 334 2.97 0.85 -8.47
N GLY A 335 1.75 1.05 -8.93
CA GLY A 335 0.85 -0.01 -9.41
C GLY A 335 0.05 -0.73 -8.33
N GLU A 336 0.26 -0.46 -7.03
CA GLU A 336 -0.43 -1.16 -5.93
C GLU A 336 -1.77 -0.52 -5.51
N GLY A 337 -2.23 0.50 -6.24
CA GLY A 337 -3.56 1.11 -6.02
C GLY A 337 -3.59 2.31 -5.06
N ASP A 338 -2.50 2.60 -4.38
CA ASP A 338 -2.45 3.56 -3.26
C ASP A 338 -2.44 5.04 -3.69
N ARG A 339 -2.00 5.34 -4.92
CA ARG A 339 -1.68 6.71 -5.34
C ARG A 339 -2.84 7.69 -5.27
N TRP A 340 -4.06 7.28 -5.62
CA TRP A 340 -5.23 8.16 -5.55
C TRP A 340 -5.49 8.61 -4.12
N PHE A 341 -5.53 7.66 -3.22
CA PHE A 341 -5.77 7.92 -1.80
C PHE A 341 -4.64 8.77 -1.19
N GLU A 342 -3.40 8.55 -1.60
CA GLU A 342 -2.26 9.34 -1.14
C GLU A 342 -2.37 10.82 -1.53
N ILE A 343 -2.66 11.14 -2.80
CA ILE A 343 -2.80 12.55 -3.21
C ILE A 343 -4.02 13.23 -2.60
N CYS A 344 -5.10 12.46 -2.29
CA CYS A 344 -6.26 12.97 -1.56
C CYS A 344 -5.90 13.29 -0.11
N ARG A 345 -5.27 12.35 0.64
CA ARG A 345 -4.87 12.58 2.01
C ARG A 345 -3.88 13.74 2.18
N LEU A 346 -2.99 13.91 1.21
CA LEU A 346 -2.03 15.04 1.19
C LEU A 346 -2.70 16.38 0.81
N GLY A 347 -3.95 16.37 0.36
CA GLY A 347 -4.68 17.56 -0.08
C GLY A 347 -4.19 18.18 -1.40
N ILE A 348 -3.36 17.44 -2.16
CA ILE A 348 -2.74 17.92 -3.39
C ILE A 348 -3.43 17.43 -4.68
N VAL A 349 -4.56 16.76 -4.56
CA VAL A 349 -5.25 16.15 -5.72
C VAL A 349 -5.59 17.18 -6.79
N SER A 350 -6.10 18.36 -6.40
CA SER A 350 -6.45 19.43 -7.36
C SER A 350 -5.23 19.93 -8.16
N GLU A 351 -4.10 20.09 -7.48
CA GLU A 351 -2.84 20.50 -8.11
C GLU A 351 -2.36 19.42 -9.10
N ARG A 352 -2.42 18.15 -8.69
CA ARG A 352 -2.03 17.01 -9.54
C ARG A 352 -2.95 16.85 -10.74
N MET A 353 -4.26 17.02 -10.58
CA MET A 353 -5.21 16.97 -11.70
C MET A 353 -5.01 18.14 -12.66
N LYS A 354 -4.74 19.35 -12.14
CA LYS A 354 -4.38 20.49 -12.96
C LYS A 354 -3.08 20.24 -13.74
N TYR A 355 -2.04 19.73 -13.08
CA TYR A 355 -0.79 19.37 -13.76
C TYR A 355 -1.03 18.40 -14.92
N LEU A 356 -1.84 17.36 -14.72
CA LEU A 356 -2.16 16.39 -15.76
C LEU A 356 -2.97 17.00 -16.92
N ALA A 357 -3.82 17.99 -16.64
CA ALA A 357 -4.57 18.71 -17.66
C ALA A 357 -3.66 19.65 -18.47
N ASP A 358 -2.73 20.34 -17.81
CA ASP A 358 -1.80 21.26 -18.44
C ASP A 358 -0.65 20.54 -19.20
N ASN A 359 -0.37 19.27 -18.84
CA ASN A 359 0.67 18.45 -19.44
C ASN A 359 0.06 17.15 -20.02
N PRO A 360 -0.68 17.25 -21.13
CA PRO A 360 -1.32 16.09 -21.71
C PRO A 360 -0.28 15.09 -22.23
N ALA A 361 -0.50 13.82 -21.91
CA ALA A 361 0.36 12.76 -22.41
C ALA A 361 0.09 12.52 -23.91
N VAL A 362 1.16 12.45 -24.69
CA VAL A 362 1.09 11.96 -26.06
C VAL A 362 1.16 10.43 -25.99
N GLU A 363 0.06 9.79 -26.32
CA GLU A 363 0.01 8.34 -26.39
C GLU A 363 0.89 7.84 -27.55
N PRO A 364 1.41 6.61 -27.47
CA PRO A 364 2.22 6.05 -28.55
C PRO A 364 1.50 5.95 -29.90
N THR A 365 0.18 5.99 -29.90
CA THR A 365 -0.65 6.10 -31.10
C THR A 365 -0.62 7.49 -31.75
N GLY A 366 0.08 8.45 -31.15
CA GLY A 366 0.09 9.85 -31.56
C GLY A 366 -1.13 10.66 -31.08
N GLN A 367 -2.06 10.02 -30.37
CA GLN A 367 -3.21 10.72 -29.80
C GLN A 367 -2.82 11.41 -28.50
N THR A 368 -3.27 12.63 -28.32
CA THR A 368 -3.09 13.38 -27.06
C THR A 368 -4.26 13.09 -26.15
N ARG A 369 -3.97 12.56 -24.94
CA ARG A 369 -4.98 12.39 -23.89
C ARG A 369 -4.79 13.43 -22.80
N VAL A 370 -5.82 14.25 -22.62
CA VAL A 370 -5.90 15.22 -21.53
C VAL A 370 -6.58 14.52 -20.34
N ARG A 371 -5.86 14.38 -19.22
CA ARG A 371 -6.36 13.83 -17.96
C ARG A 371 -6.63 14.97 -16.99
N GLY A 372 -7.54 14.76 -16.03
CA GLY A 372 -7.83 15.75 -14.98
C GLY A 372 -8.71 16.95 -15.38
N LEU A 373 -9.06 17.09 -16.67
CA LEU A 373 -9.81 18.24 -17.20
C LEU A 373 -11.17 18.46 -16.52
N HIS A 374 -11.84 17.39 -16.14
CA HIS A 374 -13.17 17.45 -15.55
C HIS A 374 -13.18 17.26 -14.02
N PHE A 375 -12.00 17.25 -13.39
CA PHE A 375 -11.90 17.14 -11.95
C PHE A 375 -12.53 18.34 -11.27
N LYS A 376 -13.42 18.06 -10.29
CA LYS A 376 -14.10 19.07 -9.47
C LYS A 376 -13.68 18.88 -8.03
N LYS A 377 -12.92 19.86 -7.51
CA LYS A 377 -12.50 19.88 -6.10
C LYS A 377 -13.69 19.84 -5.16
N GLY A 378 -13.62 19.01 -4.10
CA GLY A 378 -14.67 18.82 -3.11
C GLY A 378 -15.79 17.89 -3.58
N VAL A 379 -15.68 17.33 -4.79
CA VAL A 379 -16.64 16.38 -5.35
C VAL A 379 -15.94 15.08 -5.71
N ASN A 380 -14.95 15.15 -6.61
CA ASN A 380 -14.37 13.93 -7.21
C ASN A 380 -13.34 13.24 -6.32
N GLU A 381 -13.03 13.77 -5.15
CA GLU A 381 -12.20 13.10 -4.13
C GLU A 381 -12.90 11.89 -3.51
N ILE A 382 -14.22 11.88 -3.52
CA ILE A 382 -15.06 10.80 -2.99
C ILE A 382 -15.98 10.26 -4.08
N PHE A 383 -16.43 9.01 -3.92
CA PHE A 383 -17.37 8.40 -4.85
C PHE A 383 -18.82 8.77 -4.49
N PRO A 384 -19.75 8.78 -5.48
CA PRO A 384 -21.17 8.88 -5.17
C PRO A 384 -21.65 7.65 -4.41
N ILE A 385 -22.66 7.85 -3.57
CA ILE A 385 -23.38 6.72 -2.99
C ILE A 385 -24.28 6.12 -4.08
N PRO A 386 -24.34 4.79 -4.21
CA PRO A 386 -25.26 4.17 -5.17
C PRO A 386 -26.69 4.72 -5.02
N GLN A 387 -27.28 5.12 -6.13
CA GLN A 387 -28.59 5.80 -6.11
C GLN A 387 -29.70 4.92 -5.49
N GLU A 388 -29.56 3.60 -5.61
CA GLU A 388 -30.47 2.65 -4.98
C GLU A 388 -30.43 2.72 -3.47
N GLU A 389 -29.25 2.85 -2.86
CA GLU A 389 -29.09 3.01 -1.41
C GLU A 389 -29.75 4.30 -0.90
N VAL A 390 -29.56 5.40 -1.63
CA VAL A 390 -30.21 6.67 -1.31
C VAL A 390 -31.72 6.51 -1.38
N PHE A 391 -32.23 5.86 -2.42
CA PHE A 391 -33.68 5.66 -2.61
C PHE A 391 -34.29 4.75 -1.54
N ILE A 392 -33.67 3.58 -1.26
CA ILE A 392 -34.17 2.62 -0.27
C ILE A 392 -34.14 3.20 1.14
N SER A 393 -33.22 4.12 1.42
CA SER A 393 -33.14 4.79 2.72
C SER A 393 -34.28 5.74 3.03
N ASN A 394 -35.17 6.06 2.07
CA ASN A 394 -36.23 7.06 2.19
C ASN A 394 -35.74 8.43 2.68
N GLY A 395 -34.57 8.87 2.23
CA GLY A 395 -33.97 10.16 2.57
C GLY A 395 -33.19 10.20 3.88
N VAL A 396 -32.95 9.05 4.53
CA VAL A 396 -32.09 8.96 5.72
C VAL A 396 -30.60 9.04 5.31
N ILE A 397 -30.27 8.47 4.15
CA ILE A 397 -28.94 8.57 3.55
C ILE A 397 -28.98 9.64 2.45
N GLU A 398 -28.27 10.73 2.67
CA GLU A 398 -28.12 11.79 1.68
C GLU A 398 -26.94 11.50 0.75
N GLN A 399 -27.08 11.87 -0.52
CA GLN A 399 -26.01 11.77 -1.52
C GLN A 399 -24.81 12.66 -1.15
N ASN A 400 -23.62 12.25 -1.54
CA ASN A 400 -22.43 13.08 -1.41
C ASN A 400 -22.56 14.37 -2.23
N PHE A 401 -22.01 15.47 -1.71
CA PHE A 401 -22.09 16.77 -2.36
C PHE A 401 -21.61 16.72 -3.82
N GLY A 402 -22.40 17.27 -4.71
CA GLY A 402 -22.06 17.41 -6.13
C GLY A 402 -22.47 16.23 -7.04
N TYR A 403 -23.12 15.22 -6.47
CA TYR A 403 -23.68 14.08 -7.21
C TYR A 403 -25.18 14.04 -7.21
#